data_8c3233efd3848a92bee65432b7535bd1
#
_entry.id   8c3233efd3848a92bee65432b7535bd1
#
_cell.length_a   1.000
_cell.length_b   1.000
_cell.length_c   1.000
_cell.angle_alpha   90.00
_cell.angle_beta   90.00
_cell.angle_gamma   90.00
#
_symmetry.space_group_name_H-M   'P 1'
#
loop_
_entity.id
_entity.type
_entity.pdbx_description
1 polymer ?
#
loop_
_entity_poly.entity_id
_entity_poly.type
_entity_poly.pdbx_seq_one_letter_code
_entity_poly.pdbx_strand_id
1 'polypeptide(L)'
;MAARSLEIGPAGIRAARTIEILRTERGLAQRELAARVSAFGRPMSNTMLSRIERAQRRCDIDDLVALAQALRVSPLALLHGVQAA
;
A
#
# COMPACT_ATOMS: atom_id res chain seq x y z
N MET A 1 -29.41 11.44 4.86
CA MET A 1 -28.46 11.24 3.77
C MET A 1 -27.70 9.94 3.93
N ALA A 2 -27.64 9.17 2.88
CA ALA A 2 -26.93 7.92 2.94
C ALA A 2 -25.43 8.17 3.15
N ALA A 3 -24.78 7.30 3.92
CA ALA A 3 -23.34 7.35 4.07
C ALA A 3 -22.69 7.11 2.71
N ARG A 4 -21.68 7.89 2.43
CA ARG A 4 -20.94 7.71 1.20
C ARG A 4 -20.14 6.42 1.30
N SER A 5 -20.25 5.56 0.32
CA SER A 5 -19.41 4.37 0.29
C SER A 5 -17.96 4.77 0.03
N LEU A 6 -17.05 3.94 0.48
CA LEU A 6 -15.64 4.14 0.21
C LEU A 6 -15.39 3.94 -1.28
N GLU A 7 -14.90 4.99 -1.92
CA GLU A 7 -14.54 4.90 -3.31
C GLU A 7 -13.04 5.06 -3.44
N ILE A 8 -12.40 4.08 -4.06
CA ILE A 8 -10.99 4.16 -4.36
C ILE A 8 -10.86 4.24 -5.87
N GLY A 9 -10.30 5.35 -6.33
CA GLY A 9 -10.18 5.60 -7.75
C GLY A 9 -9.03 4.86 -8.39
N PRO A 10 -8.81 5.11 -9.70
CA PRO A 10 -7.78 4.37 -10.46
C PRO A 10 -6.37 4.49 -9.88
N ALA A 11 -6.00 5.67 -9.38
CA ALA A 11 -4.68 5.86 -8.79
C ALA A 11 -4.50 5.02 -7.53
N GLY A 12 -5.53 4.98 -6.69
CA GLY A 12 -5.49 4.18 -5.46
C GLY A 12 -5.44 2.68 -5.75
N ILE A 13 -6.20 2.24 -6.75
CA ILE A 13 -6.19 0.83 -7.15
C ILE A 13 -4.82 0.46 -7.71
N ARG A 14 -4.23 1.33 -8.51
CA ARG A 14 -2.90 1.11 -9.07
C ARG A 14 -1.85 1.02 -7.97
N ALA A 15 -1.90 1.93 -7.01
CA ALA A 15 -0.97 1.91 -5.89
C ALA A 15 -1.14 0.64 -5.06
N ALA A 16 -2.38 0.24 -4.79
CA ALA A 16 -2.67 -0.97 -4.02
C ALA A 16 -2.07 -2.21 -4.70
N ARG A 17 -2.27 -2.32 -6.01
CA ARG A 17 -1.75 -3.44 -6.78
C ARG A 17 -0.22 -3.44 -6.80
N THR A 18 0.37 -2.27 -6.95
CA THR A 18 1.82 -2.14 -6.99
C THR A 18 2.45 -2.52 -5.66
N ILE A 19 1.84 -2.12 -4.56
CA ILE A 19 2.31 -2.50 -3.23
C ILE A 19 2.34 -4.03 -3.10
N GLU A 20 1.27 -4.69 -3.49
CA GLU A 20 1.21 -6.14 -3.42
C GLU A 20 2.28 -6.81 -4.30
N ILE A 21 2.41 -6.33 -5.54
CA ILE A 21 3.40 -6.89 -6.47
C ILE A 21 4.81 -6.74 -5.91
N LEU A 22 5.17 -5.54 -5.46
CA LEU A 22 6.52 -5.30 -4.94
C LEU A 22 6.77 -6.10 -3.66
N ARG A 23 5.75 -6.20 -2.80
CA ARG A 23 5.88 -7.00 -1.58
C ARG A 23 6.16 -8.46 -1.92
N THR A 24 5.39 -9.04 -2.83
CA THR A 24 5.56 -10.45 -3.19
C THR A 24 6.87 -10.69 -3.90
N GLU A 25 7.31 -9.76 -4.77
CA GLU A 25 8.60 -9.87 -5.42
C GLU A 25 9.75 -9.90 -4.43
N ARG A 26 9.59 -9.22 -3.29
CA ARG A 26 10.61 -9.20 -2.26
C ARG A 26 10.47 -10.34 -1.27
N GLY A 27 9.53 -11.24 -1.50
CA GLY A 27 9.32 -12.40 -0.64
C GLY A 27 8.80 -12.05 0.75
N LEU A 28 8.12 -10.92 0.89
CA LEU A 28 7.61 -10.48 2.19
C LEU A 28 6.17 -10.91 2.40
N ALA A 29 5.88 -11.48 3.57
CA ALA A 29 4.51 -11.66 4.00
C ALA A 29 3.92 -10.28 4.35
N GLN A 30 2.58 -10.18 4.33
CA GLN A 30 1.94 -8.91 4.68
C GLN A 30 2.33 -8.43 6.06
N ARG A 31 2.39 -9.34 7.05
CA ARG A 31 2.76 -8.91 8.40
C ARG A 31 4.20 -8.45 8.50
N GLU A 32 5.09 -8.98 7.66
CA GLU A 32 6.47 -8.53 7.64
C GLU A 32 6.57 -7.11 7.09
N LEU A 33 5.85 -6.83 6.02
CA LEU A 33 5.82 -5.47 5.48
C LEU A 33 5.16 -4.52 6.46
N ALA A 34 4.06 -4.92 7.08
CA ALA A 34 3.39 -4.09 8.08
C ALA A 34 4.33 -3.75 9.24
N ALA A 35 5.14 -4.72 9.68
CA ALA A 35 6.12 -4.48 10.74
C ALA A 35 7.18 -3.47 10.30
N ARG A 36 7.65 -3.57 9.06
CA ARG A 36 8.62 -2.61 8.53
C ARG A 36 8.05 -1.20 8.45
N VAL A 37 6.81 -1.09 7.99
CA VAL A 37 6.12 0.21 7.91
C VAL A 37 6.00 0.81 9.31
N SER A 38 5.62 0.00 10.29
CA SER A 38 5.50 0.47 11.66
C SER A 38 6.84 0.95 12.21
N ALA A 39 7.93 0.29 11.83
CA ALA A 39 9.28 0.67 12.24
C ALA A 39 9.69 2.05 11.69
N PHE A 40 9.09 2.48 10.59
CA PHE A 40 9.32 3.82 10.04
C PHE A 40 8.41 4.87 10.67
N GLY A 41 7.72 4.51 11.75
CA GLY A 41 6.93 5.47 12.51
C GLY A 41 5.47 5.57 12.07
N ARG A 42 5.03 4.75 11.14
CA ARG A 42 3.63 4.74 10.69
C ARG A 42 2.97 3.44 11.15
N PRO A 43 2.24 3.46 12.28
CA PRO A 43 1.61 2.23 12.77
C PRO A 43 0.74 1.59 11.70
N MET A 44 0.99 0.33 11.41
CA MET A 44 0.21 -0.41 10.43
C MET A 44 0.11 -1.86 10.85
N SER A 45 -1.12 -2.34 10.95
CA SER A 45 -1.37 -3.74 11.25
C SER A 45 -1.42 -4.55 9.96
N ASN A 46 -1.30 -5.87 10.12
CA ASN A 46 -1.47 -6.78 9.00
C ASN A 46 -2.85 -6.62 8.34
N THR A 47 -3.88 -6.44 9.16
CA THR A 47 -5.25 -6.24 8.65
C THR A 47 -5.37 -4.97 7.82
N MET A 48 -4.77 -3.88 8.30
CA MET A 48 -4.77 -2.61 7.56
C MET A 48 -4.09 -2.78 6.21
N LEU A 49 -2.91 -3.41 6.19
CA LEU A 49 -2.17 -3.61 4.95
C LEU A 49 -2.95 -4.49 3.98
N SER A 50 -3.56 -5.56 4.49
CA SER A 50 -4.38 -6.44 3.66
C SER A 50 -5.51 -5.66 2.98
N ARG A 51 -6.17 -4.78 3.72
CA ARG A 51 -7.26 -3.97 3.17
C ARG A 51 -6.74 -2.95 2.17
N ILE A 52 -5.57 -2.37 2.42
CA ILE A 52 -4.96 -1.43 1.47
C ILE A 52 -4.67 -2.16 0.16
N GLU A 53 -4.04 -3.33 0.23
CA GLU A 53 -3.68 -4.09 -0.97
C GLU A 53 -4.90 -4.52 -1.78
N ARG A 54 -6.03 -4.77 -1.11
CA ARG A 54 -7.26 -5.17 -1.78
C ARG A 54 -8.14 -3.99 -2.18
N ALA A 55 -7.63 -2.77 -2.02
CA ALA A 55 -8.37 -1.55 -2.30
C ALA A 55 -9.70 -1.47 -1.52
N GLN A 56 -9.68 -1.98 -0.28
CA GLN A 56 -10.81 -1.92 0.63
C GLN A 56 -10.62 -0.86 1.70
N ARG A 57 -9.47 -0.21 1.70
CA ARG A 57 -9.13 0.88 2.62
C ARG A 57 -8.26 1.86 1.85
N ARG A 58 -8.51 3.14 2.07
CA ARG A 58 -7.68 4.17 1.45
C ARG A 58 -6.27 4.11 2.00
N CYS A 59 -5.32 4.31 1.11
CA CYS A 59 -3.92 4.51 1.45
C CYS A 59 -3.69 6.01 1.40
N ASP A 60 -3.56 6.64 2.56
CA ASP A 60 -3.31 8.07 2.56
C ASP A 60 -1.85 8.35 2.21
N ILE A 61 -1.50 9.63 2.11
CA ILE A 61 -0.16 10.01 1.69
C ILE A 61 0.89 9.50 2.66
N ASP A 62 0.62 9.58 3.96
CA ASP A 62 1.57 9.10 4.96
C ASP A 62 1.74 7.59 4.88
N ASP A 63 0.65 6.85 4.65
CA ASP A 63 0.73 5.41 4.43
C ASP A 63 1.58 5.11 3.21
N LEU A 64 1.36 5.85 2.12
CA LEU A 64 2.07 5.64 0.87
C LEU A 64 3.57 5.85 1.02
N VAL A 65 3.95 6.94 1.67
CA VAL A 65 5.36 7.26 1.87
C VAL A 65 6.03 6.20 2.75
N ALA A 66 5.37 5.78 3.83
CA ALA A 66 5.93 4.76 4.72
C ALA A 66 6.04 3.40 4.02
N LEU A 67 5.05 3.04 3.20
CA LEU A 67 5.11 1.81 2.43
C LEU A 67 6.24 1.85 1.41
N ALA A 68 6.42 2.98 0.73
CA ALA A 68 7.51 3.14 -0.22
C ALA A 68 8.88 2.98 0.47
N GLN A 69 9.04 3.59 1.64
CA GLN A 69 10.28 3.45 2.42
C GLN A 69 10.52 2.00 2.79
N ALA A 70 9.49 1.31 3.27
CA ALA A 70 9.62 -0.08 3.69
C ALA A 70 9.93 -1.01 2.51
N LEU A 71 9.43 -0.67 1.32
CA LEU A 71 9.69 -1.42 0.09
C LEU A 71 10.96 -0.96 -0.62
N ARG A 72 11.60 0.11 -0.14
CA ARG A 72 12.82 0.69 -0.71
C ARG A 72 12.62 1.15 -2.15
N VAL A 73 11.52 1.83 -2.37
CA VAL A 73 11.22 2.45 -3.66
C VAL A 73 10.81 3.91 -3.42
N SER A 74 10.87 4.71 -4.49
CA SER A 74 10.30 6.04 -4.45
C SER A 74 8.78 5.97 -4.33
N PRO A 75 8.14 6.89 -3.60
CA PRO A 75 6.68 6.95 -3.62
C PRO A 75 6.11 7.08 -5.03
N LEU A 76 6.84 7.70 -5.96
CA LEU A 76 6.42 7.80 -7.35
C LEU A 76 6.26 6.43 -8.00
N ALA A 77 7.08 5.44 -7.59
CA ALA A 77 6.96 4.10 -8.12
C ALA A 77 5.59 3.49 -7.80
N LEU A 78 5.06 3.78 -6.61
CA LEU A 78 3.74 3.30 -6.23
C LEU A 78 2.64 4.01 -7.02
N LEU A 79 2.83 5.30 -7.30
CA LEU A 79 1.84 6.08 -8.04
C LEU A 79 1.82 5.72 -9.52
N HIS A 80 3.00 5.50 -10.12
CA HIS A 80 3.09 5.12 -11.53
C HIS A 80 2.65 3.69 -11.76
N GLY A 81 2.86 2.82 -10.79
CA GLY A 81 2.54 1.41 -10.92
C GLY A 81 3.65 0.62 -11.59
N VAL A 82 3.55 -0.70 -11.44
CA VAL A 82 4.46 -1.61 -12.12
C VAL A 82 3.92 -1.84 -13.51
N GLN A 83 4.76 -1.58 -14.51
CA GLN A 83 4.36 -1.82 -15.89
C GLN A 83 4.78 -3.23 -16.27
N ALA A 84 3.85 -3.94 -16.91
CA ALA A 84 4.17 -5.25 -17.45
C ALA A 84 5.20 -5.06 -18.56
N ALA A 85 6.20 -5.87 -18.51
CA ALA A 85 7.25 -5.82 -19.53
C ALA A 85 6.69 -6.28 -20.88
#